data_71c6c45599bfc034d75c16eeb4e782c7
#
_entry.id   71c6c45599bfc034d75c16eeb4e782c7
#
_cell.length_a   1.000
_cell.length_b   1.000
_cell.length_c   1.000
_cell.angle_alpha   90.00
_cell.angle_beta   90.00
_cell.angle_gamma   90.00
#
_symmetry.space_group_name_H-M   'P 1'
#
loop_
_entity.id
_entity.type
_entity.pdbx_description
1 polymer ?
#
loop_
_entity_poly.entity_id
_entity_poly.type
_entity_poly.pdbx_seq_one_letter_code
_entity_poly.pdbx_strand_id
1 'polypeptide(L)'
;ITPPTEPGRALVANRGLENFVRFLARGVGDARLSPVIKELFQHAAMTDGITVRVAVNFLPEQSQPEAGKWFWVYHIRIENGSHERVQLKTRHWRITDGAGLVSHVDGEGVVGEQPVLMPGQSHDYVSGCPLDTPHGSMEGFYTFHAENGEPLEVRIPFFPLAAPATAT
;
A
#
# COMPACT_ATOMS: atom_id res chain seq x y z
N ILE A 1 9.11 -36.48 3.59
CA ILE A 1 9.26 -35.25 4.43
C ILE A 1 9.44 -34.12 3.44
N THR A 2 8.35 -33.42 3.13
CA THR A 2 8.35 -32.27 2.23
C THR A 2 8.78 -31.05 3.04
N PRO A 3 9.77 -30.26 2.60
CA PRO A 3 10.13 -29.05 3.32
C PRO A 3 8.99 -28.04 3.27
N PRO A 4 8.80 -27.23 4.31
CA PRO A 4 7.75 -26.22 4.32
C PRO A 4 8.02 -25.20 3.23
N THR A 5 7.02 -24.95 2.41
CA THR A 5 7.03 -23.89 1.40
C THR A 5 7.08 -22.56 2.13
N GLU A 6 8.19 -21.86 2.04
CA GLU A 6 8.32 -20.50 2.62
C GLU A 6 7.32 -19.55 1.98
N PRO A 7 6.42 -18.93 2.74
CA PRO A 7 5.45 -17.96 2.22
C PRO A 7 6.04 -16.57 1.98
N GLY A 8 7.35 -16.42 2.03
CA GLY A 8 8.03 -15.12 1.99
C GLY A 8 8.52 -14.63 0.62
N ARG A 9 8.35 -15.39 -0.45
CA ARG A 9 9.03 -15.10 -1.73
C ARG A 9 8.25 -14.28 -2.76
N ALA A 10 6.98 -13.98 -2.52
CA ALA A 10 6.14 -13.30 -3.51
C ALA A 10 6.30 -11.76 -3.55
N LEU A 11 6.94 -11.16 -2.57
CA LEU A 11 7.12 -9.70 -2.45
C LEU A 11 8.58 -9.26 -2.36
N VAL A 12 9.52 -10.15 -2.68
CA VAL A 12 10.93 -9.75 -2.80
C VAL A 12 11.10 -8.96 -4.09
N ALA A 13 11.22 -7.65 -3.87
CA ALA A 13 11.88 -6.67 -4.74
C ALA A 13 12.13 -7.10 -6.18
N ASN A 14 11.13 -7.03 -7.01
CA ASN A 14 11.36 -6.91 -8.44
C ASN A 14 11.86 -5.48 -8.69
N ARG A 15 13.17 -5.30 -8.90
CA ARG A 15 13.77 -3.98 -9.20
C ARG A 15 13.07 -3.25 -10.34
N GLY A 16 12.49 -3.99 -11.28
CA GLY A 16 11.66 -3.42 -12.35
C GLY A 16 10.37 -2.80 -11.81
N LEU A 17 9.74 -3.43 -10.83
CA LEU A 17 8.55 -2.93 -10.18
C LEU A 17 8.86 -1.68 -9.34
N GLU A 18 9.93 -1.69 -8.57
CA GLU A 18 10.36 -0.52 -7.80
C GLU A 18 10.65 0.68 -8.71
N ASN A 19 11.30 0.44 -9.85
CA ASN A 19 11.59 1.50 -10.82
C ASN A 19 10.31 2.02 -11.49
N PHE A 20 9.36 1.13 -11.81
CA PHE A 20 8.06 1.51 -12.37
C PHE A 20 7.22 2.31 -11.35
N VAL A 21 7.18 1.84 -10.12
CA VAL A 21 6.50 2.53 -9.01
C VAL A 21 7.12 3.91 -8.76
N ARG A 22 8.46 4.01 -8.77
CA ARG A 22 9.17 5.30 -8.68
C ARG A 22 8.89 6.22 -9.86
N PHE A 23 8.74 5.68 -11.05
CA PHE A 23 8.36 6.44 -12.24
C PHE A 23 6.95 7.02 -12.10
N LEU A 24 5.97 6.22 -11.66
CA LEU A 24 4.62 6.69 -11.38
C LEU A 24 4.59 7.74 -10.25
N ALA A 25 5.35 7.51 -9.19
CA ALA A 25 5.44 8.44 -8.07
C ALA A 25 6.03 9.80 -8.44
N ARG A 26 6.97 9.85 -9.38
CA ARG A 26 7.55 11.10 -9.90
C ARG A 26 6.55 11.94 -10.69
N GLY A 27 5.55 11.30 -11.32
CA GLY A 27 4.47 12.00 -12.02
C GLY A 27 3.40 12.60 -11.09
N VAL A 28 3.35 12.15 -9.85
CA VAL A 28 2.34 12.58 -8.85
C VAL A 28 2.84 13.73 -7.96
N GLY A 29 4.11 14.10 -8.09
CA GLY A 29 4.77 15.10 -7.23
C GLY A 29 4.37 16.56 -7.45
N ASP A 30 3.36 16.85 -8.27
CA ASP A 30 2.88 18.22 -8.45
C ASP A 30 1.74 18.53 -7.46
N ALA A 31 2.03 19.43 -6.53
CA ALA A 31 1.08 19.92 -5.51
C ALA A 31 -0.23 20.49 -6.11
N ARG A 32 -0.25 20.78 -7.41
CA ARG A 32 -1.43 21.25 -8.13
C ARG A 32 -2.47 20.16 -8.39
N LEU A 33 -2.12 18.89 -8.25
CA LEU A 33 -3.01 17.74 -8.40
C LEU A 33 -3.73 17.37 -7.10
N SER A 34 -3.44 18.06 -6.01
CA SER A 34 -3.92 17.74 -4.65
C SER A 34 -5.44 17.65 -4.51
N PRO A 35 -6.28 18.53 -5.09
CA PRO A 35 -7.74 18.43 -4.99
C PRO A 35 -8.31 17.28 -5.81
N VAL A 36 -7.75 17.01 -7.00
CA VAL A 36 -8.22 15.95 -7.92
C VAL A 36 -7.88 14.58 -7.36
N ILE A 37 -6.71 14.45 -6.72
CA ILE A 37 -6.27 13.19 -6.11
C ILE A 37 -7.18 12.78 -4.94
N LYS A 38 -7.70 13.72 -4.15
CA LYS A 38 -8.61 13.42 -3.04
C LYS A 38 -9.91 12.75 -3.50
N GLU A 39 -10.43 13.12 -4.66
CA GLU A 39 -11.63 12.52 -5.24
C GLU A 39 -11.38 11.09 -5.81
N LEU A 40 -10.12 10.72 -6.06
CA LEU A 40 -9.73 9.41 -6.59
C LEU A 40 -9.49 8.37 -5.49
N PHE A 41 -9.38 8.76 -4.22
CA PHE A 41 -9.21 7.84 -3.11
C PHE A 41 -10.55 7.23 -2.70
N GLN A 42 -10.73 5.94 -3.02
CA GLN A 42 -11.96 5.20 -2.75
C GLN A 42 -12.08 4.74 -1.29
N HIS A 43 -10.96 4.65 -0.59
CA HIS A 43 -10.88 4.09 0.76
C HIS A 43 -10.14 5.04 1.68
N ALA A 44 -10.60 5.15 2.92
CA ALA A 44 -9.94 5.94 3.96
C ALA A 44 -10.21 5.37 5.35
N ALA A 45 -9.23 5.51 6.24
CA ALA A 45 -9.38 5.23 7.66
C ALA A 45 -8.60 6.29 8.46
N MET A 46 -9.11 6.65 9.61
CA MET A 46 -8.46 7.59 10.52
C MET A 46 -8.21 6.93 11.87
N THR A 47 -6.99 7.09 12.39
CA THR A 47 -6.57 6.63 13.72
C THR A 47 -5.85 7.79 14.41
N ASP A 48 -6.36 8.24 15.54
CA ASP A 48 -5.74 9.30 16.37
C ASP A 48 -5.32 10.54 15.57
N GLY A 49 -6.18 10.98 14.65
CA GLY A 49 -5.96 12.16 13.81
C GLY A 49 -5.09 11.92 12.58
N ILE A 50 -4.59 10.70 12.38
CA ILE A 50 -3.83 10.33 11.18
C ILE A 50 -4.76 9.62 10.21
N THR A 51 -4.90 10.16 9.00
CA THR A 51 -5.75 9.60 7.95
C THR A 51 -4.90 8.89 6.90
N VAL A 52 -5.27 7.65 6.59
CA VAL A 52 -4.69 6.87 5.49
C VAL A 52 -5.73 6.75 4.39
N ARG A 53 -5.38 7.22 3.19
CA ARG A 53 -6.24 7.17 1.99
C ARG A 53 -5.61 6.23 0.98
N VAL A 54 -6.44 5.42 0.31
CA VAL A 54 -5.99 4.46 -0.70
C VAL A 54 -6.79 4.62 -1.98
N ALA A 55 -6.07 4.72 -3.10
CA ALA A 55 -6.59 4.55 -4.45
C ALA A 55 -5.94 3.32 -5.06
N VAL A 56 -6.73 2.38 -5.56
CA VAL A 56 -6.25 1.15 -6.16
C VAL A 56 -6.73 1.01 -7.60
N ASN A 57 -5.85 0.54 -8.49
CA ASN A 57 -6.15 0.31 -9.89
C ASN A 57 -5.55 -1.01 -10.34
N PHE A 58 -6.32 -1.78 -11.11
CA PHE A 58 -5.82 -2.94 -11.83
C PHE A 58 -4.94 -2.49 -12.99
N LEU A 59 -3.80 -3.16 -13.20
CA LEU A 59 -2.88 -2.87 -14.31
C LEU A 59 -2.88 -4.01 -15.32
N PRO A 60 -3.64 -3.91 -16.42
CA PRO A 60 -3.65 -4.93 -17.48
C PRO A 60 -2.27 -5.13 -18.10
N GLU A 61 -1.49 -4.06 -18.26
CA GLU A 61 -0.17 -4.09 -18.91
C GLU A 61 0.87 -4.89 -18.11
N GLN A 62 0.67 -5.02 -16.80
CA GLN A 62 1.54 -5.79 -15.89
C GLN A 62 0.96 -7.14 -15.52
N SER A 63 -0.23 -7.46 -16.04
CA SER A 63 -0.94 -8.70 -15.76
C SER A 63 -0.78 -9.69 -16.91
N GLN A 64 -0.83 -10.98 -16.57
CA GLN A 64 -0.83 -12.10 -17.52
C GLN A 64 -1.88 -13.10 -17.05
N PRO A 65 -3.19 -12.84 -17.27
CA PRO A 65 -4.26 -13.72 -16.79
C PRO A 65 -4.16 -15.15 -17.31
N GLU A 66 -3.71 -15.33 -18.55
CA GLU A 66 -3.49 -16.64 -19.15
C GLU A 66 -2.37 -17.44 -18.45
N ALA A 67 -1.50 -16.76 -17.73
CA ALA A 67 -0.46 -17.37 -16.89
C ALA A 67 -0.84 -17.38 -15.39
N GLY A 68 -2.07 -17.00 -15.05
CA GLY A 68 -2.55 -16.91 -13.67
C GLY A 68 -1.90 -15.79 -12.89
N LYS A 69 -1.65 -14.64 -13.52
CA LYS A 69 -0.98 -13.49 -12.92
C LYS A 69 -1.81 -12.23 -13.10
N TRP A 70 -2.20 -11.61 -11.98
CA TRP A 70 -2.91 -10.34 -11.93
C TRP A 70 -2.12 -9.36 -11.07
N PHE A 71 -2.12 -8.08 -11.46
CA PHE A 71 -1.33 -7.06 -10.81
C PHE A 71 -2.15 -5.77 -10.61
N TRP A 72 -2.07 -5.21 -9.40
CA TRP A 72 -2.68 -3.93 -9.03
C TRP A 72 -1.61 -2.95 -8.57
N VAL A 73 -1.83 -1.68 -8.85
CA VAL A 73 -1.09 -0.58 -8.28
C VAL A 73 -1.99 0.14 -7.27
N TYR A 74 -1.43 0.57 -6.15
CA TYR A 74 -2.15 1.37 -5.18
C TYR A 74 -1.32 2.60 -4.78
N HIS A 75 -2.03 3.73 -4.71
CA HIS A 75 -1.51 4.99 -4.22
C HIS A 75 -2.04 5.19 -2.79
N ILE A 76 -1.13 5.45 -1.86
CA ILE A 76 -1.47 5.74 -0.47
C ILE A 76 -1.04 7.15 -0.14
N ARG A 77 -1.95 7.88 0.49
CA ARG A 77 -1.70 9.17 1.08
C ARG A 77 -1.93 9.11 2.58
N ILE A 78 -0.93 9.52 3.35
CA ILE A 78 -0.98 9.59 4.81
C ILE A 78 -0.99 11.06 5.20
N GLU A 79 -2.00 11.48 5.95
CA GLU A 79 -2.19 12.86 6.39
C GLU A 79 -2.09 12.92 7.92
N ASN A 80 -1.18 13.74 8.44
CA ASN A 80 -1.11 14.00 9.88
C ASN A 80 -2.00 15.18 10.25
N GLY A 81 -3.23 14.91 10.67
CA GLY A 81 -4.17 15.89 11.20
C GLY A 81 -4.11 16.03 12.73
N SER A 82 -3.15 15.38 13.40
CA SER A 82 -2.96 15.52 14.85
C SER A 82 -2.14 16.77 15.19
N HIS A 83 -1.98 17.03 16.47
CA HIS A 83 -1.18 18.14 16.97
C HIS A 83 0.27 17.78 17.28
N GLU A 84 0.65 16.54 17.00
CA GLU A 84 1.97 15.99 17.30
C GLU A 84 2.75 15.61 16.04
N ARG A 85 4.06 15.73 16.12
CA ARG A 85 4.97 15.18 15.12
C ARG A 85 4.98 13.66 15.25
N VAL A 86 4.86 12.95 14.12
CA VAL A 86 4.91 11.50 14.05
C VAL A 86 5.90 11.04 12.97
N GLN A 87 6.50 9.88 13.18
CA GLN A 87 7.35 9.26 12.16
C GLN A 87 6.89 7.84 11.88
N LEU A 88 6.64 7.53 10.61
CA LEU A 88 6.35 6.17 10.17
C LEU A 88 7.62 5.33 10.29
N LYS A 89 7.55 4.21 11.02
CA LYS A 89 8.67 3.30 11.24
C LYS A 89 8.53 2.00 10.48
N THR A 90 7.39 1.33 10.61
CA THR A 90 7.18 0.01 10.01
C THR A 90 5.79 -0.09 9.39
N ARG A 91 5.65 -1.05 8.47
CA ARG A 91 4.38 -1.42 7.87
C ARG A 91 4.09 -2.89 8.09
N HIS A 92 2.83 -3.22 8.25
CA HIS A 92 2.32 -4.58 8.27
C HIS A 92 1.14 -4.70 7.31
N TRP A 93 1.21 -5.64 6.38
CA TRP A 93 0.14 -5.96 5.44
C TRP A 93 -0.41 -7.36 5.67
N ARG A 94 -1.71 -7.48 5.56
CA ARG A 94 -2.42 -8.75 5.43
C ARG A 94 -3.08 -8.78 4.06
N ILE A 95 -2.64 -9.72 3.22
CA ILE A 95 -3.10 -9.87 1.85
C ILE A 95 -3.85 -11.20 1.77
N THR A 96 -5.10 -11.14 1.32
CA THR A 96 -5.94 -12.32 1.12
C THR A 96 -6.21 -12.48 -0.37
N ASP A 97 -5.92 -13.65 -0.94
CA ASP A 97 -6.23 -13.93 -2.34
C ASP A 97 -7.68 -14.42 -2.52
N GLY A 98 -8.09 -14.65 -3.78
CA GLY A 98 -9.43 -15.09 -4.10
C GLY A 98 -9.76 -16.54 -3.66
N ALA A 99 -8.76 -17.34 -3.31
CA ALA A 99 -8.90 -18.67 -2.74
C ALA A 99 -8.95 -18.65 -1.20
N GLY A 100 -8.83 -17.47 -0.58
CA GLY A 100 -8.81 -17.32 0.87
C GLY A 100 -7.43 -17.53 1.51
N LEU A 101 -6.37 -17.67 0.71
CA LEU A 101 -5.01 -17.78 1.22
C LEU A 101 -4.54 -16.42 1.73
N VAL A 102 -4.08 -16.39 2.97
CA VAL A 102 -3.61 -15.18 3.66
C VAL A 102 -2.09 -15.14 3.68
N SER A 103 -1.53 -14.00 3.30
CA SER A 103 -0.10 -13.69 3.39
C SER A 103 0.11 -12.45 4.26
N HIS A 104 1.19 -12.42 5.02
CA HIS A 104 1.60 -11.27 5.82
C HIS A 104 2.91 -10.71 5.31
N VAL A 105 3.00 -9.39 5.25
CA VAL A 105 4.21 -8.67 4.83
C VAL A 105 4.56 -7.64 5.88
N ASP A 106 5.71 -7.81 6.50
CA ASP A 106 6.28 -6.86 7.44
C ASP A 106 7.52 -6.22 6.85
N GLY A 107 7.72 -4.94 7.10
CA GLY A 107 8.89 -4.22 6.63
C GLY A 107 9.06 -2.86 7.27
N GLU A 108 10.26 -2.32 7.12
CA GLU A 108 10.59 -0.97 7.58
C GLU A 108 10.13 0.05 6.54
N GLY A 109 9.49 1.11 7.00
CA GLY A 109 9.12 2.24 6.17
C GLY A 109 8.16 1.92 5.04
N VAL A 110 8.08 2.83 4.08
CA VAL A 110 7.28 2.70 2.86
C VAL A 110 8.15 3.16 1.67
N VAL A 111 8.35 2.26 0.70
CA VAL A 111 9.18 2.50 -0.50
C VAL A 111 10.55 3.12 -0.13
N GLY A 112 11.22 2.53 0.87
CA GLY A 112 12.56 2.93 1.31
C GLY A 112 12.62 4.21 2.16
N GLU A 113 11.48 4.73 2.61
CA GLU A 113 11.41 5.95 3.42
C GLU A 113 10.70 5.71 4.74
N GLN A 114 11.15 6.41 5.78
CA GLN A 114 10.48 6.50 7.08
C GLN A 114 10.07 7.96 7.32
N PRO A 115 9.00 8.43 6.65
CA PRO A 115 8.68 9.85 6.64
C PRO A 115 8.33 10.38 8.02
N VAL A 116 8.83 11.58 8.30
CA VAL A 116 8.45 12.39 9.45
C VAL A 116 7.35 13.35 9.00
N LEU A 117 6.23 13.33 9.69
CA LEU A 117 5.11 14.21 9.41
C LEU A 117 4.86 15.15 10.58
N MET A 118 5.06 16.44 10.34
CA MET A 118 4.62 17.50 11.25
C MET A 118 3.10 17.64 11.16
N PRO A 119 2.43 18.26 12.16
CA PRO A 119 1.01 18.57 12.05
C PRO A 119 0.66 19.29 10.75
N GLY A 120 -0.33 18.75 10.01
CA GLY A 120 -0.79 19.27 8.73
C GLY A 120 -0.01 18.78 7.51
N GLN A 121 1.06 18.02 7.70
CA GLN A 121 1.84 17.44 6.58
C GLN A 121 1.28 16.10 6.13
N SER A 122 1.57 15.76 4.88
CA SER A 122 1.19 14.50 4.27
C SER A 122 2.35 13.85 3.51
N HIS A 123 2.25 12.53 3.32
CA HIS A 123 3.19 11.75 2.54
C HIS A 123 2.43 10.85 1.58
N ASP A 124 2.85 10.86 0.32
CA ASP A 124 2.28 10.01 -0.74
C ASP A 124 3.30 8.99 -1.20
N TYR A 125 2.85 7.77 -1.45
CA TYR A 125 3.67 6.77 -2.12
C TYR A 125 2.80 5.83 -2.97
N VAL A 126 3.45 5.17 -3.91
CA VAL A 126 2.82 4.20 -4.81
C VAL A 126 3.54 2.87 -4.69
N SER A 127 2.80 1.80 -4.65
CA SER A 127 3.32 0.44 -4.62
C SER A 127 2.40 -0.49 -5.39
N GLY A 128 2.72 -1.76 -5.44
CA GLY A 128 1.93 -2.73 -6.19
C GLY A 128 1.77 -4.06 -5.48
N CYS A 129 0.76 -4.81 -5.89
CA CYS A 129 0.46 -6.13 -5.35
C CYS A 129 0.15 -7.10 -6.49
N PRO A 130 0.95 -8.17 -6.66
CA PRO A 130 0.61 -9.28 -7.55
C PRO A 130 -0.23 -10.32 -6.80
N LEU A 131 -1.20 -10.92 -7.49
CA LEU A 131 -1.93 -12.09 -7.02
C LEU A 131 -1.96 -13.16 -8.10
N ASP A 132 -2.15 -14.42 -7.68
CA ASP A 132 -2.36 -15.56 -8.55
C ASP A 132 -3.85 -15.84 -8.79
N THR A 133 -4.72 -14.93 -8.33
CA THR A 133 -6.18 -14.95 -8.51
C THR A 133 -6.67 -13.57 -8.98
N PRO A 134 -7.80 -13.51 -9.70
CA PRO A 134 -8.33 -12.22 -10.20
C PRO A 134 -8.99 -11.35 -9.13
N HIS A 135 -9.11 -11.85 -7.90
CA HIS A 135 -9.71 -11.14 -6.77
C HIS A 135 -8.88 -11.35 -5.52
N GLY A 136 -8.94 -10.40 -4.63
CA GLY A 136 -8.35 -10.47 -3.31
C GLY A 136 -8.62 -9.22 -2.50
N SER A 137 -7.86 -9.03 -1.46
CA SER A 137 -7.98 -7.85 -0.59
C SER A 137 -6.68 -7.55 0.13
N MET A 138 -6.54 -6.31 0.56
CA MET A 138 -5.44 -5.85 1.39
C MET A 138 -5.98 -5.07 2.58
N GLU A 139 -5.35 -5.24 3.73
CA GLU A 139 -5.55 -4.46 4.93
C GLU A 139 -4.27 -4.49 5.76
N GLY A 140 -4.15 -3.64 6.75
CA GLY A 140 -2.98 -3.65 7.59
C GLY A 140 -2.88 -2.43 8.48
N PHE A 141 -1.66 -2.15 8.93
CA PHE A 141 -1.38 -0.99 9.75
C PHE A 141 0.07 -0.53 9.59
N TYR A 142 0.29 0.73 9.90
CA TYR A 142 1.61 1.30 10.12
C TYR A 142 1.87 1.45 11.60
N THR A 143 3.13 1.25 12.01
CA THR A 143 3.58 1.68 13.32
C THR A 143 4.32 3.00 13.17
N PHE A 144 3.78 4.03 13.78
CA PHE A 144 4.39 5.34 13.92
C PHE A 144 5.02 5.48 15.30
N HIS A 145 6.04 6.33 15.41
CA HIS A 145 6.52 6.80 16.70
C HIS A 145 6.14 8.28 16.86
N ALA A 146 5.51 8.58 17.99
CA ALA A 146 5.25 9.95 18.41
C ALA A 146 6.57 10.64 18.83
N GLU A 147 6.51 11.94 19.06
CA GLU A 147 7.70 12.73 19.45
C GLU A 147 8.38 12.23 20.74
N ASN A 148 7.59 11.71 21.69
CA ASN A 148 8.10 11.08 22.90
C ASN A 148 8.64 9.65 22.71
N GLY A 149 8.64 9.13 21.47
CA GLY A 149 9.10 7.79 21.15
C GLY A 149 8.06 6.68 21.36
N GLU A 150 6.85 7.00 21.83
CA GLU A 150 5.80 6.00 22.00
C GLU A 150 5.29 5.49 20.67
N PRO A 151 5.09 4.16 20.53
CA PRO A 151 4.53 3.60 19.30
C PRO A 151 3.04 3.91 19.18
N LEU A 152 2.62 4.18 17.96
CA LEU A 152 1.24 4.42 17.58
C LEU A 152 0.90 3.54 16.39
N GLU A 153 -0.08 2.65 16.55
CA GLU A 153 -0.58 1.81 15.48
C GLU A 153 -1.67 2.54 14.70
N VAL A 154 -1.41 2.78 13.41
CA VAL A 154 -2.30 3.51 12.51
C VAL A 154 -2.86 2.56 11.47
N ARG A 155 -4.17 2.44 11.43
CA ARG A 155 -4.86 1.50 10.56
C ARG A 155 -4.81 1.93 9.09
N ILE A 156 -4.47 0.97 8.21
CA ILE A 156 -4.68 1.08 6.78
C ILE A 156 -6.09 0.54 6.49
N PRO A 157 -6.95 1.25 5.73
CA PRO A 157 -8.28 0.74 5.44
C PRO A 157 -8.21 -0.55 4.64
N PHE A 158 -9.18 -1.44 4.87
CA PHE A 158 -9.40 -2.59 4.00
C PHE A 158 -9.76 -2.09 2.60
N PHE A 159 -9.17 -2.70 1.55
CA PHE A 159 -9.59 -2.43 0.18
C PHE A 159 -9.56 -3.71 -0.66
N PRO A 160 -10.56 -3.91 -1.53
CA PRO A 160 -10.60 -5.04 -2.43
C PRO A 160 -9.63 -4.87 -3.59
N LEU A 161 -9.12 -5.99 -4.08
CA LEU A 161 -8.40 -6.11 -5.34
C LEU A 161 -9.31 -6.88 -6.30
N ALA A 162 -9.77 -6.25 -7.36
CA ALA A 162 -10.68 -6.86 -8.32
C ALA A 162 -10.22 -6.59 -9.75
N ALA A 163 -9.98 -7.65 -10.51
CA ALA A 163 -9.75 -7.54 -11.94
C ALA A 163 -11.10 -7.42 -12.67
N PRO A 164 -11.18 -6.64 -13.76
CA PRO A 164 -12.40 -6.60 -14.57
C PRO A 164 -12.72 -7.98 -15.17
N ALA A 165 -14.00 -8.25 -15.44
CA ALA A 165 -14.48 -9.54 -15.97
C ALA A 165 -13.78 -9.95 -17.28
N THR A 166 -13.29 -8.99 -18.06
CA THR A 166 -12.54 -9.22 -19.30
C THR A 166 -11.09 -9.69 -19.08
N ALA A 167 -10.60 -9.65 -17.84
CA ALA A 167 -9.24 -10.04 -17.46
C ALA A 167 -9.20 -11.25 -16.52
N THR A 168 -10.28 -12.00 -16.44
CA THR A 168 -10.41 -13.22 -15.60
C THR A 168 -10.34 -14.50 -16.42
#